data_d3b0c80c61b86550531d16f9ac54693a
#
_entry.id   d3b0c80c61b86550531d16f9ac54693a
#
_cell.length_a   1.000
_cell.length_b   1.000
_cell.length_c   1.000
_cell.angle_alpha   90.00
_cell.angle_beta   90.00
_cell.angle_gamma   90.00
#
_symmetry.space_group_name_H-M   'P 1'
#
loop_
_entity.id
_entity.type
_entity.pdbx_description
1 polymer ?
#
loop_
_entity_poly.entity_id
_entity_poly.type
_entity_poly.pdbx_seq_one_letter_code
_entity_poly.pdbx_strand_id
1 'polypeptide(L)'
;MCCGHLTIPEQPGSYFICPICFWEDDVSQLRWPTMSGGANDVSLIEGQANFREFGSCKLRMTAHVRPPTDVEMVEPGWRPLDPRRDRFEAWGVSPVVDWPDYDWTVLYWWRPTYWRLDA
;
A
#
# COMPACT_ATOMS: atom_id res chain seq x y z
N MET A 1 1.50 -4.10 -1.52
CA MET A 1 1.15 -2.71 -1.90
C MET A 1 2.27 -1.69 -1.66
N CYS A 2 3.05 -1.82 -0.64
CA CYS A 2 4.15 -0.86 -0.44
C CYS A 2 5.31 -1.09 -1.42
N CYS A 3 5.82 -2.31 -1.53
CA CYS A 3 6.92 -2.66 -2.44
C CYS A 3 6.46 -3.22 -3.78
N GLY A 4 5.22 -3.61 -3.91
CA GLY A 4 4.65 -4.19 -5.12
C GLY A 4 4.87 -5.68 -5.32
N HIS A 5 5.67 -6.31 -4.48
CA HIS A 5 5.90 -7.76 -4.59
C HIS A 5 4.72 -8.55 -4.02
N LEU A 6 4.38 -9.65 -4.67
CA LEU A 6 3.25 -10.50 -4.28
C LEU A 6 3.65 -11.41 -3.13
N THR A 7 3.54 -10.92 -1.91
CA THR A 7 3.87 -11.65 -0.69
C THR A 7 2.67 -11.92 0.20
N ILE A 8 1.61 -11.13 0.04
CA ILE A 8 0.41 -11.22 0.89
C ILE A 8 -0.66 -11.97 0.12
N PRO A 9 -1.04 -13.20 0.58
CA PRO A 9 -1.97 -14.06 -0.17
C PRO A 9 -3.44 -13.68 0.01
N GLU A 10 -3.73 -12.76 0.93
CA GLU A 10 -5.08 -12.41 1.33
C GLU A 10 -5.53 -11.11 0.66
N GLN A 11 -6.84 -10.82 0.75
CA GLN A 11 -7.36 -9.52 0.36
C GLN A 11 -6.80 -8.42 1.27
N PRO A 12 -6.81 -7.13 0.82
CA PRO A 12 -6.38 -6.01 1.65
C PRO A 12 -7.08 -6.01 3.02
N GLY A 13 -6.33 -5.65 4.06
CA GLY A 13 -6.83 -5.63 5.43
C GLY A 13 -6.51 -6.88 6.23
N SER A 14 -5.62 -7.73 5.75
CA SER A 14 -5.25 -8.97 6.43
C SER A 14 -4.34 -8.77 7.64
N TYR A 15 -3.71 -7.59 7.78
CA TYR A 15 -2.67 -7.29 8.77
C TYR A 15 -1.42 -8.16 8.63
N PHE A 16 -1.26 -8.81 7.50
CA PHE A 16 -0.06 -9.57 7.20
C PHE A 16 1.12 -8.61 6.99
N ILE A 17 2.30 -8.97 7.52
CA ILE A 17 3.49 -8.12 7.40
C ILE A 17 4.34 -8.64 6.23
N CYS A 18 4.63 -7.75 5.28
CA CYS A 18 5.43 -8.08 4.12
C CYS A 18 6.90 -8.34 4.52
N PRO A 19 7.45 -9.52 4.23
CA PRO A 19 8.84 -9.80 4.59
C PRO A 19 9.88 -9.01 3.77
N ILE A 20 9.46 -8.37 2.68
CA ILE A 20 10.35 -7.62 1.80
C ILE A 20 10.48 -6.17 2.24
N CYS A 21 9.36 -5.50 2.59
CA CYS A 21 9.36 -4.08 2.94
C CYS A 21 8.92 -3.79 4.37
N PHE A 22 8.41 -4.78 5.09
CA PHE A 22 7.89 -4.70 6.46
C PHE A 22 6.58 -3.92 6.59
N TRP A 23 5.90 -3.65 5.48
CA TRP A 23 4.58 -3.02 5.53
C TRP A 23 3.56 -4.00 6.10
N GLU A 24 2.78 -3.55 7.08
CA GLU A 24 1.63 -4.31 7.59
C GLU A 24 0.40 -3.94 6.78
N ASP A 25 -0.31 -4.94 6.28
CA ASP A 25 -1.44 -4.76 5.37
C ASP A 25 -2.64 -4.14 6.09
N ASP A 26 -2.77 -2.84 6.00
CA ASP A 26 -3.83 -2.04 6.60
C ASP A 26 -4.68 -1.42 5.50
N VAL A 27 -5.95 -1.83 5.40
CA VAL A 27 -6.85 -1.37 4.36
C VAL A 27 -7.18 0.12 4.49
N SER A 28 -7.17 0.67 5.71
CA SER A 28 -7.38 2.10 5.92
C SER A 28 -6.26 2.92 5.33
N GLN A 29 -5.02 2.49 5.52
CA GLN A 29 -3.86 3.16 4.95
C GLN A 29 -3.74 2.94 3.43
N LEU A 30 -4.36 1.90 2.91
CA LEU A 30 -4.49 1.70 1.47
C LEU A 30 -5.51 2.66 0.88
N ARG A 31 -6.68 2.80 1.52
CA ARG A 31 -7.72 3.73 1.07
C ARG A 31 -7.26 5.18 1.18
N TRP A 32 -6.60 5.51 2.27
CA TRP A 32 -6.05 6.84 2.54
C TRP A 32 -4.53 6.79 2.61
N PRO A 33 -3.85 6.85 1.46
CA PRO A 33 -2.39 6.68 1.42
C PRO A 33 -1.58 7.77 2.13
N THR A 34 -2.21 8.87 2.52
CA THR A 34 -1.57 9.92 3.32
C THR A 34 -1.79 9.74 4.83
N MET A 35 -2.56 8.72 5.23
CA MET A 35 -2.84 8.46 6.63
C MET A 35 -1.63 7.82 7.31
N SER A 36 -1.11 8.45 8.37
CA SER A 36 -0.12 7.87 9.26
C SER A 36 -0.76 7.38 10.55
N GLY A 37 -0.07 6.55 11.30
CA GLY A 37 -0.55 6.11 12.62
C GLY A 37 -1.63 5.03 12.61
N GLY A 38 -1.77 4.28 11.53
CA GLY A 38 -2.57 3.06 11.50
C GLY A 38 -1.75 1.87 11.99
N ALA A 39 -1.89 0.70 11.37
CA ALA A 39 -1.02 -0.45 11.67
C ALA A 39 0.44 -0.12 11.42
N ASN A 40 0.72 0.81 10.50
CA ASN A 40 2.05 1.35 10.25
C ASN A 40 2.13 2.78 10.77
N ASP A 41 3.27 3.16 11.35
CA ASP A 41 3.51 4.52 11.84
C ASP A 41 3.51 5.53 10.70
N VAL A 42 4.12 5.14 9.58
CA VAL A 42 4.20 5.99 8.37
C VAL A 42 3.00 5.74 7.48
N SER A 43 2.68 6.72 6.64
CA SER A 43 1.67 6.55 5.60
C SER A 43 2.18 5.64 4.48
N LEU A 44 1.28 5.16 3.62
CA LEU A 44 1.68 4.34 2.47
C LEU A 44 2.62 5.10 1.53
N ILE A 45 2.35 6.38 1.28
CA ILE A 45 3.22 7.20 0.43
C ILE A 45 4.61 7.32 1.04
N GLU A 46 4.69 7.59 2.34
CA GLU A 46 5.97 7.64 3.06
C GLU A 46 6.67 6.29 3.05
N GLY A 47 5.92 5.22 3.28
CA GLY A 47 6.46 3.86 3.25
C GLY A 47 7.08 3.50 1.91
N GLN A 48 6.44 3.89 0.81
CA GLN A 48 6.99 3.66 -0.53
C GLN A 48 8.26 4.48 -0.79
N ALA A 49 8.27 5.74 -0.36
CA ALA A 49 9.47 6.57 -0.48
C ALA A 49 10.62 5.99 0.34
N ASN A 50 10.34 5.54 1.54
CA ASN A 50 11.33 4.90 2.42
C ASN A 50 11.87 3.60 1.80
N PHE A 51 11.00 2.79 1.24
CA PHE A 51 11.42 1.54 0.59
C PHE A 51 12.37 1.81 -0.59
N ARG A 52 12.09 2.83 -1.40
CA ARG A 52 12.98 3.21 -2.51
C ARG A 52 14.34 3.69 -2.01
N GLU A 53 14.37 4.35 -0.84
CA GLU A 53 15.61 4.93 -0.33
C GLU A 53 16.48 3.93 0.41
N PHE A 54 15.90 3.09 1.27
CA PHE A 54 16.68 2.19 2.12
C PHE A 54 16.15 0.76 2.23
N GLY A 55 15.17 0.37 1.43
CA GLY A 55 14.74 -1.03 1.30
C GLY A 55 13.72 -1.52 2.32
N SER A 56 13.10 -0.61 3.09
CA SER A 56 12.07 -0.96 4.06
C SER A 56 11.09 0.20 4.18
N CYS A 57 9.85 -0.07 4.62
CA CYS A 57 8.84 0.98 4.79
C CYS A 57 9.20 1.96 5.92
N LYS A 58 10.09 1.59 6.83
CA LYS A 58 10.66 2.50 7.84
C LYS A 58 12.11 2.10 8.14
N LEU A 59 12.93 3.11 8.38
CA LEU A 59 14.38 2.96 8.56
C LEU A 59 14.74 1.95 9.65
N ARG A 60 14.05 2.00 10.78
CA ARG A 60 14.35 1.13 11.93
C ARG A 60 14.08 -0.36 11.65
N MET A 61 13.39 -0.69 10.56
CA MET A 61 13.02 -2.07 10.21
C MET A 61 13.92 -2.67 9.13
N THR A 62 14.97 -1.99 8.70
CA THR A 62 15.85 -2.49 7.64
C THR A 62 16.54 -3.80 8.00
N ALA A 63 16.76 -4.09 9.29
CA ALA A 63 17.33 -5.36 9.74
C ALA A 63 16.32 -6.51 9.70
N HIS A 64 15.05 -6.24 9.49
CA HIS A 64 13.95 -7.24 9.55
C HIS A 64 13.39 -7.59 8.18
N VAL A 65 13.99 -7.09 7.10
CA VAL A 65 13.53 -7.33 5.74
C VAL A 65 14.59 -8.09 4.95
N ARG A 66 14.16 -8.66 3.83
CA ARG A 66 15.02 -9.42 2.93
C ARG A 66 14.69 -9.10 1.48
N PRO A 67 15.60 -9.39 0.54
CA PRO A 67 15.27 -9.28 -0.89
C PRO A 67 14.13 -10.24 -1.28
N PRO A 68 13.40 -9.93 -2.36
CA PRO A 68 12.37 -10.84 -2.86
C PRO A 68 13.00 -12.13 -3.40
N THR A 69 12.24 -13.22 -3.32
CA THR A 69 12.59 -14.49 -3.97
C THR A 69 12.08 -14.50 -5.40
N ASP A 70 12.49 -15.53 -6.19
CA ASP A 70 12.09 -15.66 -7.59
C ASP A 70 10.57 -15.79 -7.77
N VAL A 71 9.85 -16.29 -6.76
CA VAL A 71 8.39 -16.45 -6.82
C VAL A 71 7.64 -15.23 -6.29
N GLU A 72 8.32 -14.30 -5.65
CA GLU A 72 7.73 -13.08 -5.11
C GLU A 72 7.83 -11.95 -6.14
N MET A 73 7.14 -12.13 -7.25
CA MET A 73 7.19 -11.22 -8.38
C MET A 73 6.36 -9.96 -8.11
N VAL A 74 6.69 -8.89 -8.83
CA VAL A 74 5.85 -7.69 -8.87
C VAL A 74 4.63 -7.97 -9.75
N GLU A 75 3.46 -7.53 -9.32
CA GLU A 75 2.24 -7.68 -10.12
C GLU A 75 2.40 -6.91 -11.45
N PRO A 76 2.01 -7.49 -12.58
CA PRO A 76 2.03 -6.77 -13.86
C PRO A 76 1.23 -5.46 -13.77
N GLY A 77 1.83 -4.37 -14.25
CA GLY A 77 1.22 -3.05 -14.15
C GLY A 77 1.49 -2.30 -12.85
N TRP A 78 2.11 -2.95 -11.88
CA TRP A 78 2.47 -2.29 -10.63
C TRP A 78 3.33 -1.05 -10.86
N ARG A 79 3.01 0.01 -10.12
CA ARG A 79 3.82 1.22 -10.00
C ARG A 79 3.57 1.85 -8.63
N PRO A 80 4.53 2.60 -8.07
CA PRO A 80 4.29 3.34 -6.84
C PRO A 80 3.17 4.36 -7.02
N LEU A 81 2.52 4.71 -5.91
CA LEU A 81 1.50 5.75 -5.91
C LEU A 81 2.12 7.09 -6.30
N ASP A 82 1.45 7.81 -7.18
CA ASP A 82 1.86 9.14 -7.63
C ASP A 82 0.81 10.16 -7.22
N PRO A 83 1.11 11.05 -6.24
CA PRO A 83 0.14 12.05 -5.78
C PRO A 83 -0.31 13.04 -6.86
N ARG A 84 0.46 13.17 -7.95
CA ARG A 84 0.10 14.05 -9.07
C ARG A 84 -0.87 13.40 -10.05
N ARG A 85 -0.95 12.08 -10.04
CA ARG A 85 -1.68 11.28 -11.03
C ARG A 85 -2.86 10.54 -10.44
N ASP A 86 -2.67 9.98 -9.25
CA ASP A 86 -3.65 9.10 -8.63
C ASP A 86 -4.67 9.88 -7.82
N ARG A 87 -5.94 9.49 -7.94
CA ARG A 87 -7.06 10.24 -7.39
C ARG A 87 -7.59 9.67 -6.09
N PHE A 88 -6.67 9.31 -5.21
CA PHE A 88 -7.06 8.81 -3.89
C PHE A 88 -7.64 9.92 -3.01
N GLU A 89 -8.41 9.51 -1.99
CA GLU A 89 -8.94 10.44 -1.01
C GLU A 89 -7.84 10.89 -0.04
N ALA A 90 -7.82 12.17 0.31
CA ALA A 90 -6.91 12.68 1.34
C ALA A 90 -7.48 12.39 2.72
N TRP A 91 -6.67 11.84 3.60
CA TRP A 91 -7.06 11.53 4.97
C TRP A 91 -7.44 12.80 5.74
N GLY A 92 -8.61 12.77 6.41
CA GLY A 92 -9.06 13.86 7.25
C GLY A 92 -9.69 15.04 6.53
N VAL A 93 -9.74 15.01 5.20
CA VAL A 93 -10.31 16.12 4.40
C VAL A 93 -11.80 15.94 4.17
N SER A 94 -12.25 14.71 3.98
CA SER A 94 -13.63 14.39 3.70
C SER A 94 -14.14 13.36 4.69
N PRO A 95 -15.45 13.41 5.05
CA PRO A 95 -16.02 12.36 5.89
C PRO A 95 -15.96 11.00 5.19
N VAL A 96 -15.79 9.95 5.99
CA VAL A 96 -15.90 8.58 5.49
C VAL A 96 -17.36 8.30 5.21
N VAL A 97 -17.72 8.09 3.95
CA VAL A 97 -19.10 7.86 3.55
C VAL A 97 -19.36 6.38 3.35
N ASP A 98 -18.60 5.76 2.46
CA ASP A 98 -18.82 4.37 2.08
C ASP A 98 -17.50 3.62 1.90
N TRP A 99 -17.55 2.31 2.16
CA TRP A 99 -16.50 1.38 1.79
C TRP A 99 -16.96 0.55 0.60
N PRO A 100 -16.05 0.08 -0.26
CA PRO A 100 -16.40 -0.90 -1.28
C PRO A 100 -17.03 -2.13 -0.61
N ASP A 101 -18.11 -2.65 -1.19
CA ASP A 101 -18.96 -3.63 -0.50
C ASP A 101 -18.28 -4.97 -0.21
N TYR A 102 -17.52 -5.55 -1.14
CA TYR A 102 -17.00 -6.91 -0.95
C TYR A 102 -15.66 -7.23 -1.60
N ASP A 103 -15.16 -6.40 -2.48
CA ASP A 103 -13.84 -6.63 -3.09
C ASP A 103 -12.95 -5.42 -2.89
N TRP A 104 -12.13 -5.45 -1.85
CA TRP A 104 -11.26 -4.34 -1.50
C TRP A 104 -10.05 -4.21 -2.44
N THR A 105 -9.83 -5.14 -3.37
CA THR A 105 -8.80 -4.97 -4.40
C THR A 105 -9.10 -3.81 -5.33
N VAL A 106 -10.34 -3.30 -5.36
CA VAL A 106 -10.68 -2.08 -6.09
C VAL A 106 -9.97 -0.84 -5.53
N LEU A 107 -9.35 -0.95 -4.35
CA LEU A 107 -8.53 0.10 -3.76
C LEU A 107 -7.10 0.13 -4.35
N TYR A 108 -6.72 -0.86 -5.13
CA TYR A 108 -5.40 -0.93 -5.75
C TYR A 108 -5.32 0.05 -6.93
N TRP A 109 -4.59 1.17 -6.73
CA TRP A 109 -4.54 2.29 -7.69
C TRP A 109 -3.91 1.94 -9.04
N TRP A 110 -3.05 0.92 -9.07
CA TRP A 110 -2.36 0.50 -10.30
C TRP A 110 -3.22 -0.38 -11.22
N ARG A 111 -4.39 -0.80 -10.76
CA ARG A 111 -5.28 -1.67 -11.55
C ARG A 111 -6.34 -0.86 -12.28
N PRO A 112 -6.78 -1.31 -13.46
CA PRO A 112 -7.88 -0.64 -14.17
C PRO A 112 -9.22 -0.70 -13.42
N THR A 113 -9.34 -1.55 -12.43
CA THR A 113 -10.52 -1.67 -11.57
C THR A 113 -10.52 -0.70 -10.40
N TYR A 114 -9.52 0.18 -10.30
CA TYR A 114 -9.43 1.14 -9.20
C TYR A 114 -10.71 1.98 -9.11
N TRP A 115 -11.32 2.01 -7.92
CA TRP A 115 -12.65 2.60 -7.71
C TRP A 115 -12.72 4.13 -7.93
N ARG A 116 -11.60 4.82 -7.90
CA ARG A 116 -11.51 6.26 -8.13
C ARG A 116 -10.77 6.63 -9.41
N LEU A 117 -10.70 5.69 -10.34
CA LEU A 117 -9.94 5.88 -11.58
C LEU A 117 -10.42 7.10 -12.37
N ASP A 118 -11.72 7.35 -12.39
CA ASP A 118 -12.35 8.43 -13.16
C ASP A 118 -12.78 9.62 -12.27
N ALA A 119 -12.34 9.67 -11.04
CA ALA A 119 -12.75 10.71 -10.11
C ALA A 119 -12.13 12.07 -10.44
#